data_0e50e7ed84ae8c14b96880216308d831
#
_entry.id   0e50e7ed84ae8c14b96880216308d831
#
_cell.length_a   1.000
_cell.length_b   1.000
_cell.length_c   1.000
_cell.angle_alpha   90.00
_cell.angle_beta   90.00
_cell.angle_gamma   90.00
#
_symmetry.space_group_name_H-M   'P 1'
#
loop_
_entity.id
_entity.type
_entity.pdbx_description
1 polymer ?
#
loop_
_entity_poly.entity_id
_entity_poly.type
_entity_poly.pdbx_seq_one_letter_code
_entity_poly.pdbx_strand_id
1 'polypeptide(L)'
;AVKDYYNVNPDLAVNPEKRLEEFEALIKRTHKANLKVIIDIVPNHIARKYEGKNNPKGVRDFGADDDVTVEYKRDNNFYYIPNTPFELPDGDKPLNGERNPLIDGKFDENPAKWTGNGSRLAKPDINDWYETIKVNYGIRPDGSKDFPELPAGYDKLSNKEHFDFWKDKEVPSSWIK
;
A
#
# COMPACT_ATOMS: atom_id res chain seq x y z
N ALA A 1 5.63 -3.34 7.04
CA ALA A 1 4.80 -2.86 5.93
C ALA A 1 5.63 -2.03 4.95
N VAL A 2 5.20 -1.96 3.69
CA VAL A 2 5.90 -1.19 2.65
C VAL A 2 5.71 0.30 2.93
N LYS A 3 6.83 1.02 3.02
CA LYS A 3 6.87 2.48 3.23
C LYS A 3 7.09 3.26 1.93
N ASP A 4 7.65 2.61 0.92
CA ASP A 4 7.93 3.19 -0.40
C ASP A 4 8.12 2.05 -1.41
N TYR A 5 7.26 1.96 -2.42
CA TYR A 5 7.36 0.92 -3.46
C TYR A 5 8.46 1.19 -4.49
N TYR A 6 8.95 2.41 -4.57
CA TYR A 6 9.97 2.83 -5.53
C TYR A 6 11.37 2.91 -4.91
N ASN A 7 11.55 2.25 -3.75
CA ASN A 7 12.80 2.32 -3.01
C ASN A 7 13.15 0.98 -2.36
N VAL A 8 14.39 0.87 -1.92
CA VAL A 8 14.90 -0.26 -1.14
C VAL A 8 15.13 0.21 0.29
N ASN A 9 14.90 -0.67 1.26
CA ASN A 9 15.20 -0.35 2.66
C ASN A 9 16.69 -0.07 2.81
N PRO A 10 17.08 1.12 3.30
CA PRO A 10 18.46 1.51 3.48
C PRO A 10 19.25 0.57 4.40
N ASP A 11 18.59 -0.07 5.37
CA ASP A 11 19.23 -1.01 6.31
C ASP A 11 19.68 -2.32 5.65
N LEU A 12 19.24 -2.60 4.42
CA LEU A 12 19.64 -3.76 3.64
C LEU A 12 20.82 -3.48 2.70
N ALA A 13 21.29 -2.24 2.61
CA ALA A 13 22.41 -1.84 1.77
C ALA A 13 23.69 -1.66 2.59
N VAL A 14 24.85 -1.95 1.96
CA VAL A 14 26.16 -1.64 2.55
C VAL A 14 26.35 -0.11 2.60
N ASN A 15 25.95 0.58 1.54
CA ASN A 15 25.86 2.04 1.50
C ASN A 15 24.40 2.46 1.30
N PRO A 16 23.74 3.00 2.34
CA PRO A 16 22.34 3.42 2.28
C PRO A 16 22.01 4.38 1.13
N GLU A 17 22.93 5.26 0.76
CA GLU A 17 22.73 6.21 -0.35
C GLU A 17 22.75 5.54 -1.73
N LYS A 18 23.39 4.37 -1.83
CA LYS A 18 23.52 3.57 -3.06
C LYS A 18 22.60 2.35 -3.09
N ARG A 19 21.63 2.26 -2.21
CA ARG A 19 20.75 1.09 -2.04
C ARG A 19 20.09 0.60 -3.33
N LEU A 20 19.66 1.51 -4.20
CA LEU A 20 19.06 1.13 -5.50
C LEU A 20 20.12 0.55 -6.44
N GLU A 21 21.28 1.19 -6.55
CA GLU A 21 22.40 0.70 -7.36
C GLU A 21 22.88 -0.68 -6.88
N GLU A 22 22.94 -0.88 -5.57
CA GLU A 22 23.32 -2.17 -4.96
C GLU A 22 22.28 -3.25 -5.26
N PHE A 23 20.99 -2.92 -5.20
CA PHE A 23 19.90 -3.84 -5.54
C PHE A 23 19.93 -4.23 -7.02
N GLU A 24 20.11 -3.26 -7.93
CA GLU A 24 20.29 -3.53 -9.35
C GLU A 24 21.53 -4.40 -9.62
N ALA A 25 22.64 -4.12 -8.92
CA ALA A 25 23.85 -4.93 -9.03
C ALA A 25 23.64 -6.37 -8.52
N LEU A 26 22.83 -6.55 -7.47
CA LEU A 26 22.42 -7.88 -6.99
C LEU A 26 21.66 -8.64 -8.08
N ILE A 27 20.66 -8.01 -8.69
CA ILE A 27 19.88 -8.62 -9.78
C ILE A 27 20.79 -9.02 -10.94
N LYS A 28 21.69 -8.12 -11.37
CA LYS A 28 22.66 -8.39 -12.45
C LYS A 28 23.59 -9.58 -12.13
N ARG A 29 24.11 -9.66 -10.89
CA ARG A 29 24.94 -10.80 -10.46
C ARG A 29 24.16 -12.11 -10.44
N THR A 30 22.94 -12.09 -9.97
CA THR A 30 22.04 -13.26 -9.92
C THR A 30 21.77 -13.79 -11.32
N HIS A 31 21.43 -12.91 -12.26
CA HIS A 31 21.22 -13.31 -13.67
C HIS A 31 22.49 -13.85 -14.32
N LYS A 32 23.67 -13.24 -14.04
CA LYS A 32 24.97 -13.74 -14.53
C LYS A 32 25.29 -15.15 -14.02
N ALA A 33 24.80 -15.50 -12.84
CA ALA A 33 24.92 -16.84 -12.27
C ALA A 33 23.84 -17.82 -12.81
N ASN A 34 23.07 -17.43 -13.84
CA ASN A 34 21.97 -18.20 -14.43
C ASN A 34 20.85 -18.51 -13.42
N LEU A 35 20.64 -17.63 -12.45
CA LEU A 35 19.54 -17.68 -11.49
C LEU A 35 18.49 -16.63 -11.84
N LYS A 36 17.23 -16.87 -11.44
CA LYS A 36 16.13 -15.91 -11.59
C LYS A 36 15.89 -15.19 -10.26
N VAL A 37 15.47 -13.94 -10.32
CA VAL A 37 15.02 -13.17 -9.16
C VAL A 37 13.50 -13.21 -9.13
N ILE A 38 12.94 -13.52 -7.97
CA ILE A 38 11.51 -13.41 -7.67
C ILE A 38 11.36 -12.38 -6.56
N ILE A 39 10.48 -11.41 -6.76
CA ILE A 39 10.18 -10.36 -5.78
C ILE A 39 8.73 -10.56 -5.33
N ASP A 40 8.54 -10.67 -4.01
CA ASP A 40 7.21 -10.68 -3.42
C ASP A 40 6.65 -9.25 -3.37
N ILE A 41 5.40 -9.09 -3.78
CA ILE A 41 4.68 -7.82 -3.75
C ILE A 41 3.48 -7.96 -2.83
N VAL A 42 3.36 -7.05 -1.87
CA VAL A 42 2.24 -7.01 -0.92
C VAL A 42 1.35 -5.81 -1.25
N PRO A 43 0.33 -5.96 -2.12
CA PRO A 43 -0.48 -4.85 -2.57
C PRO A 43 -1.70 -4.56 -1.68
N ASN A 44 -2.03 -5.44 -0.72
CA ASN A 44 -3.25 -5.33 0.09
C ASN A 44 -3.23 -4.12 1.06
N HIS A 45 -2.04 -3.75 1.56
CA HIS A 45 -1.86 -2.69 2.53
C HIS A 45 -0.47 -2.08 2.41
N ILE A 46 -0.34 -0.86 2.87
CA ILE A 46 0.93 -0.14 2.98
C ILE A 46 1.15 0.34 4.41
N ALA A 47 2.34 0.82 4.71
CA ALA A 47 2.61 1.44 6.01
C ALA A 47 1.76 2.71 6.18
N ARG A 48 1.28 2.96 7.41
CA ARG A 48 0.52 4.18 7.73
C ARG A 48 1.34 5.46 7.47
N LYS A 49 2.66 5.38 7.68
CA LYS A 49 3.63 6.42 7.28
C LYS A 49 4.24 6.11 5.90
N TYR A 50 3.42 5.86 4.88
CA TYR A 50 3.92 5.72 3.52
C TYR A 50 4.38 7.08 2.97
N GLU A 51 5.56 7.11 2.37
CA GLU A 51 6.12 8.28 1.71
C GLU A 51 7.01 7.83 0.56
N GLY A 52 6.59 8.10 -0.68
CA GLY A 52 7.38 7.79 -1.88
C GLY A 52 8.46 8.84 -2.11
N LYS A 53 9.72 8.44 -1.93
CA LYS A 53 10.89 9.34 -2.12
C LYS A 53 11.42 9.33 -3.55
N ASN A 54 11.14 8.27 -4.29
CA ASN A 54 11.64 8.07 -5.66
C ASN A 54 10.50 7.81 -6.65
N ASN A 55 9.36 8.42 -6.46
CA ASN A 55 8.24 8.26 -7.37
C ASN A 55 8.62 8.63 -8.80
N PRO A 56 8.19 7.86 -9.80
CA PRO A 56 8.34 8.23 -11.20
C PRO A 56 7.74 9.60 -11.48
N LYS A 57 8.28 10.29 -12.49
CA LYS A 57 7.77 11.62 -12.86
C LYS A 57 6.27 11.58 -13.16
N GLY A 58 5.51 12.42 -12.45
CA GLY A 58 4.05 12.51 -12.59
C GLY A 58 3.26 11.53 -11.74
N VAL A 59 3.91 10.61 -11.03
CA VAL A 59 3.25 9.71 -10.08
C VAL A 59 3.20 10.39 -8.70
N ARG A 60 2.00 10.58 -8.18
CA ARG A 60 1.77 11.10 -6.83
C ARG A 60 1.65 9.95 -5.82
N ASP A 61 1.94 10.24 -4.57
CA ASP A 61 1.77 9.27 -3.49
C ASP A 61 0.34 8.76 -3.36
N PHE A 62 0.19 7.58 -2.80
CA PHE A 62 -1.10 7.05 -2.44
C PHE A 62 -1.84 8.02 -1.51
N GLY A 63 -3.09 8.28 -1.81
CA GLY A 63 -3.97 9.14 -1.02
C GLY A 63 -3.83 10.65 -1.32
N ALA A 64 -2.85 11.07 -2.13
CA ALA A 64 -2.62 12.49 -2.42
C ALA A 64 -3.77 13.19 -3.16
N ASP A 65 -4.61 12.42 -3.85
CA ASP A 65 -5.76 12.91 -4.62
C ASP A 65 -7.10 12.41 -4.04
N ASP A 66 -7.08 11.75 -2.89
CA ASP A 66 -8.25 11.14 -2.31
C ASP A 66 -9.25 12.17 -1.77
N ASP A 67 -10.53 11.91 -1.96
CA ASP A 67 -11.60 12.63 -1.31
C ASP A 67 -11.77 12.07 0.12
N VAL A 68 -11.21 12.78 1.08
CA VAL A 68 -11.18 12.38 2.49
C VAL A 68 -12.49 12.65 3.25
N THR A 69 -13.48 13.25 2.58
CA THR A 69 -14.78 13.59 3.18
C THR A 69 -15.78 12.44 3.16
N VAL A 70 -15.45 11.37 2.44
CA VAL A 70 -16.29 10.17 2.28
C VAL A 70 -15.55 8.91 2.72
N GLU A 71 -16.31 7.94 3.22
CA GLU A 71 -15.73 6.64 3.64
C GLU A 71 -15.14 5.87 2.45
N TYR A 72 -15.84 5.91 1.33
CA TYR A 72 -15.46 5.22 0.10
C TYR A 72 -15.71 6.08 -1.13
N LYS A 73 -14.78 6.03 -2.05
CA LYS A 73 -14.94 6.49 -3.43
C LYS A 73 -14.06 5.60 -4.31
N ARG A 74 -14.53 5.18 -5.49
CA ARG A 74 -13.77 4.26 -6.36
C ARG A 74 -12.36 4.79 -6.67
N ASP A 75 -12.23 6.08 -6.88
CA ASP A 75 -10.96 6.73 -7.23
C ASP A 75 -10.07 7.05 -6.04
N ASN A 76 -10.55 6.86 -4.80
CA ASN A 76 -9.72 6.94 -3.61
C ASN A 76 -8.78 5.73 -3.51
N ASN A 77 -7.55 5.96 -3.07
CA ASN A 77 -6.60 4.90 -2.79
C ASN A 77 -6.87 4.18 -1.46
N PHE A 78 -7.59 4.84 -0.54
CA PHE A 78 -7.87 4.32 0.80
C PHE A 78 -9.35 4.45 1.16
N TYR A 79 -9.73 3.74 2.22
CA TYR A 79 -10.99 3.94 2.94
C TYR A 79 -10.76 4.86 4.12
N TYR A 80 -11.68 5.79 4.35
CA TYR A 80 -11.57 6.79 5.39
C TYR A 80 -12.64 6.63 6.47
N ILE A 81 -12.38 7.22 7.63
CA ILE A 81 -13.35 7.44 8.71
C ILE A 81 -13.53 8.95 8.81
N PRO A 82 -14.48 9.54 8.04
CA PRO A 82 -14.59 10.99 7.90
C PRO A 82 -14.71 11.71 9.26
N ASN A 83 -14.10 12.88 9.35
CA ASN A 83 -14.15 13.76 10.51
C ASN A 83 -13.62 13.16 11.82
N THR A 84 -12.89 12.05 11.77
CA THR A 84 -12.37 11.37 12.97
C THR A 84 -10.87 11.18 12.84
N PRO A 85 -10.04 11.72 13.74
CA PRO A 85 -8.60 11.50 13.71
C PRO A 85 -8.25 10.07 14.12
N PHE A 86 -7.10 9.58 13.65
CA PHE A 86 -6.56 8.30 14.08
C PHE A 86 -6.02 8.41 15.50
N GLU A 87 -6.31 7.41 16.31
CA GLU A 87 -5.75 7.23 17.65
C GLU A 87 -5.02 5.90 17.74
N LEU A 88 -3.90 5.88 18.45
CA LEU A 88 -3.18 4.65 18.74
C LEU A 88 -4.02 3.73 19.64
N PRO A 89 -3.93 2.40 19.46
CA PRO A 89 -4.60 1.46 20.34
C PRO A 89 -4.07 1.54 21.77
N ASP A 90 -4.92 1.22 22.74
CA ASP A 90 -4.51 1.10 24.12
C ASP A 90 -3.51 -0.05 24.29
N GLY A 91 -2.48 0.16 25.09
CA GLY A 91 -1.47 -0.85 25.37
C GLY A 91 -0.35 -0.96 24.33
N ASP A 92 -0.32 -0.09 23.32
CA ASP A 92 0.81 -0.01 22.40
C ASP A 92 2.09 0.33 23.19
N LYS A 93 3.06 -0.58 23.12
CA LYS A 93 4.36 -0.44 23.75
C LYS A 93 5.44 -0.83 22.76
N PRO A 94 6.55 -0.05 22.69
CA PRO A 94 7.68 -0.44 21.85
C PRO A 94 8.20 -1.82 22.25
N LEU A 95 8.29 -2.73 21.27
CA LEU A 95 8.95 -4.02 21.47
C LEU A 95 10.46 -3.79 21.58
N ASN A 96 11.09 -4.36 22.61
CA ASN A 96 12.54 -4.36 22.79
C ASN A 96 13.21 -2.98 22.80
N GLY A 97 12.50 -1.94 23.22
CA GLY A 97 13.04 -0.58 23.27
C GLY A 97 13.09 0.14 21.91
N GLU A 98 12.63 -0.46 20.85
CA GLU A 98 12.43 0.22 19.57
C GLU A 98 11.24 1.17 19.67
N ARG A 99 11.41 2.40 19.19
CA ARG A 99 10.31 3.36 19.11
C ARG A 99 9.43 3.02 17.92
N ASN A 100 8.17 2.71 18.18
CA ASN A 100 7.17 2.74 17.12
C ASN A 100 7.10 4.16 16.53
N PRO A 101 7.33 4.34 15.21
CA PRO A 101 7.28 5.65 14.59
C PRO A 101 5.94 6.38 14.74
N LEU A 102 4.87 5.67 15.08
CA LEU A 102 3.56 6.26 15.34
C LEU A 102 3.44 6.87 16.75
N ILE A 103 4.36 6.52 17.69
CA ILE A 103 4.34 6.98 19.08
C ILE A 103 5.30 8.18 19.34
N ASP A 104 5.98 8.67 18.32
CA ASP A 104 6.95 9.77 18.48
C ASP A 104 6.30 11.14 18.75
N GLY A 105 4.97 11.18 18.83
CA GLY A 105 4.17 12.38 19.04
C GLY A 105 4.09 13.33 17.84
N LYS A 106 4.64 12.93 16.71
CA LYS A 106 4.66 13.71 15.47
C LYS A 106 3.76 13.14 14.39
N PHE A 107 3.25 11.92 14.60
CA PHE A 107 2.35 11.32 13.65
C PHE A 107 0.94 11.87 13.84
N ASP A 108 0.41 12.43 12.78
CA ASP A 108 -0.97 12.91 12.70
C ASP A 108 -1.63 12.32 11.46
N GLU A 109 -2.81 11.77 11.63
CA GLU A 109 -3.64 11.29 10.54
C GLU A 109 -5.10 11.69 10.80
N ASN A 110 -5.58 12.65 10.03
CA ASN A 110 -6.94 13.13 10.09
C ASN A 110 -7.48 13.40 8.67
N PRO A 111 -8.54 12.70 8.24
CA PRO A 111 -9.24 11.63 8.97
C PRO A 111 -8.45 10.33 9.02
N ALA A 112 -8.82 9.47 9.97
CA ALA A 112 -8.30 8.12 10.08
C ALA A 112 -8.62 7.28 8.85
N LYS A 113 -7.76 6.29 8.55
CA LYS A 113 -7.97 5.31 7.48
C LYS A 113 -8.19 3.92 8.08
N TRP A 114 -8.90 3.05 7.35
CA TRP A 114 -9.04 1.66 7.75
C TRP A 114 -7.68 0.99 7.87
N THR A 115 -7.52 0.12 8.87
CA THR A 115 -6.30 -0.67 9.04
C THR A 115 -6.12 -1.69 7.92
N GLY A 116 -4.92 -2.19 7.71
CA GLY A 116 -4.60 -3.15 6.66
C GLY A 116 -5.42 -4.43 6.69
N ASN A 117 -5.85 -4.88 7.87
CA ASN A 117 -6.76 -6.02 8.03
C ASN A 117 -8.25 -5.64 7.89
N GLY A 118 -8.56 -4.37 7.64
CA GLY A 118 -9.92 -3.89 7.36
C GLY A 118 -10.71 -3.45 8.59
N SER A 119 -10.08 -3.24 9.75
CA SER A 119 -10.73 -2.60 10.89
C SER A 119 -11.15 -1.17 10.53
N ARG A 120 -12.39 -0.81 10.87
CA ARG A 120 -13.03 0.48 10.59
C ARG A 120 -13.04 1.41 11.80
N LEU A 121 -12.18 1.15 12.76
CA LEU A 121 -12.08 1.92 13.99
C LEU A 121 -10.98 2.98 13.86
N ALA A 122 -11.29 4.22 14.20
CA ALA A 122 -10.29 5.29 14.27
C ALA A 122 -9.27 5.04 15.39
N LYS A 123 -9.70 4.36 16.46
CA LYS A 123 -8.86 3.77 17.49
C LYS A 123 -8.97 2.23 17.37
N PRO A 124 -8.12 1.58 16.58
CA PRO A 124 -8.18 0.13 16.38
C PRO A 124 -7.80 -0.64 17.65
N ASP A 125 -8.10 -1.94 17.66
CA ASP A 125 -7.62 -2.85 18.71
C ASP A 125 -6.11 -3.07 18.57
N ILE A 126 -5.42 -3.40 19.67
CA ILE A 126 -3.98 -3.70 19.66
C ILE A 126 -3.61 -4.90 18.78
N ASN A 127 -4.55 -5.80 18.51
CA ASN A 127 -4.38 -6.94 17.62
C ASN A 127 -4.72 -6.62 16.15
N ASP A 128 -5.26 -5.46 15.86
CA ASP A 128 -5.43 -4.98 14.49
C ASP A 128 -4.06 -4.61 13.88
N TRP A 129 -3.98 -4.58 12.56
CA TRP A 129 -2.78 -4.14 11.86
C TRP A 129 -2.69 -2.60 11.84
N TYR A 130 -2.74 -1.98 13.01
CA TYR A 130 -2.90 -0.53 13.17
C TYR A 130 -1.76 0.31 12.59
N GLU A 131 -0.57 -0.27 12.38
CA GLU A 131 0.55 0.40 11.70
C GLU A 131 0.41 0.43 10.17
N THR A 132 -0.63 -0.16 9.64
CA THR A 132 -0.88 -0.29 8.21
C THR A 132 -2.23 0.28 7.84
N ILE A 133 -2.38 0.65 6.56
CA ILE A 133 -3.63 1.10 5.98
C ILE A 133 -4.02 0.21 4.81
N LYS A 134 -5.32 -0.07 4.71
CA LYS A 134 -5.90 -0.89 3.65
C LYS A 134 -5.96 -0.12 2.34
N VAL A 135 -5.42 -0.71 1.28
CA VAL A 135 -5.57 -0.18 -0.07
C VAL A 135 -6.98 -0.49 -0.59
N ASN A 136 -7.58 0.49 -1.24
CA ASN A 136 -8.90 0.36 -1.85
C ASN A 136 -8.79 -0.32 -3.22
N TYR A 137 -9.33 -1.52 -3.33
CA TYR A 137 -9.44 -2.30 -4.58
C TYR A 137 -10.84 -2.32 -5.16
N GLY A 138 -11.68 -1.34 -4.84
CA GLY A 138 -13.04 -1.26 -5.37
C GLY A 138 -14.02 -2.21 -4.69
N ILE A 139 -13.79 -2.55 -3.44
CA ILE A 139 -14.78 -3.24 -2.60
C ILE A 139 -15.44 -2.20 -1.70
N ARG A 140 -16.73 -1.95 -1.90
CA ARG A 140 -17.48 -0.99 -1.08
C ARG A 140 -17.60 -1.46 0.37
N PRO A 141 -17.90 -0.54 1.31
CA PRO A 141 -18.11 -0.89 2.72
C PRO A 141 -19.16 -1.96 2.98
N ASP A 142 -20.15 -2.10 2.11
CA ASP A 142 -21.18 -3.15 2.14
C ASP A 142 -20.73 -4.49 1.56
N GLY A 143 -19.48 -4.56 1.05
CA GLY A 143 -18.90 -5.75 0.43
C GLY A 143 -19.19 -5.90 -1.06
N SER A 144 -19.98 -5.02 -1.66
CA SER A 144 -20.22 -5.05 -3.10
C SER A 144 -18.98 -4.60 -3.89
N LYS A 145 -18.84 -5.11 -5.10
CA LYS A 145 -17.72 -4.76 -6.00
C LYS A 145 -18.04 -3.52 -6.82
N ASP A 146 -17.07 -2.65 -6.99
CA ASP A 146 -17.12 -1.44 -7.82
C ASP A 146 -16.16 -1.54 -9.01
N PHE A 147 -16.16 -2.69 -9.65
CA PHE A 147 -15.41 -2.98 -10.87
C PHE A 147 -16.14 -4.07 -11.65
N PRO A 148 -15.90 -4.19 -12.98
CA PRO A 148 -16.52 -5.21 -13.78
C PRO A 148 -16.26 -6.63 -13.30
N GLU A 149 -17.25 -7.50 -13.37
CA GLU A 149 -17.05 -8.93 -13.08
C GLU A 149 -16.07 -9.55 -14.07
N LEU A 150 -15.27 -10.49 -13.57
CA LEU A 150 -14.35 -11.23 -14.40
C LEU A 150 -15.13 -12.25 -15.25
N PRO A 151 -14.82 -12.38 -16.55
CA PRO A 151 -15.45 -13.38 -17.38
C PRO A 151 -15.07 -14.80 -16.95
N ALA A 152 -15.91 -15.77 -17.28
CA ALA A 152 -15.59 -17.17 -17.05
C ALA A 152 -14.28 -17.55 -17.75
N GLY A 153 -13.39 -18.22 -17.03
CA GLY A 153 -12.07 -18.61 -17.53
C GLY A 153 -11.04 -17.48 -17.60
N TYR A 154 -11.26 -16.37 -16.89
CA TYR A 154 -10.33 -15.24 -16.84
C TYR A 154 -8.89 -15.67 -16.45
N ASP A 155 -8.76 -16.62 -15.53
CA ASP A 155 -7.48 -17.21 -15.09
C ASP A 155 -6.70 -17.95 -16.18
N LYS A 156 -7.35 -18.26 -17.30
CA LYS A 156 -6.77 -18.96 -18.46
C LYS A 156 -6.43 -18.05 -19.63
N LEU A 157 -6.74 -16.77 -19.52
CA LEU A 157 -6.47 -15.79 -20.54
C LEU A 157 -4.97 -15.54 -20.69
N SER A 158 -4.51 -15.28 -21.91
CA SER A 158 -3.17 -14.76 -22.17
C SER A 158 -3.02 -13.32 -21.65
N ASN A 159 -1.78 -12.84 -21.47
CA ASN A 159 -1.51 -11.46 -21.06
C ASN A 159 -2.16 -10.43 -22.00
N LYS A 160 -2.20 -10.72 -23.31
CA LYS A 160 -2.87 -9.84 -24.27
C LYS A 160 -4.37 -9.77 -24.05
N GLU A 161 -5.02 -10.90 -23.82
CA GLU A 161 -6.46 -10.95 -23.54
C GLU A 161 -6.81 -10.27 -22.21
N HIS A 162 -5.97 -10.42 -21.16
CA HIS A 162 -6.11 -9.65 -19.93
C HIS A 162 -6.05 -8.16 -20.20
N PHE A 163 -5.04 -7.69 -20.94
CA PHE A 163 -4.91 -6.29 -21.31
C PHE A 163 -6.13 -5.80 -22.12
N ASP A 164 -6.55 -6.56 -23.12
CA ASP A 164 -7.70 -6.22 -23.96
C ASP A 164 -9.01 -6.18 -23.17
N PHE A 165 -9.14 -7.00 -22.11
CA PHE A 165 -10.29 -6.96 -21.21
C PHE A 165 -10.34 -5.67 -20.39
N TRP A 166 -9.19 -5.19 -19.87
CA TRP A 166 -9.16 -4.06 -18.95
C TRP A 166 -8.97 -2.70 -19.61
N LYS A 167 -8.37 -2.61 -20.81
CA LYS A 167 -7.95 -1.35 -21.45
C LYS A 167 -9.01 -0.26 -21.54
N ASP A 168 -10.28 -0.64 -21.69
CA ASP A 168 -11.41 0.28 -21.86
C ASP A 168 -12.37 0.27 -20.65
N LYS A 169 -11.95 -0.29 -19.53
CA LYS A 169 -12.78 -0.38 -18.34
C LYS A 169 -12.34 0.61 -17.27
N GLU A 170 -13.33 1.15 -16.59
CA GLU A 170 -13.08 1.94 -15.38
C GLU A 170 -12.66 1.02 -14.23
N VAL A 171 -11.50 1.27 -13.69
CA VAL A 171 -10.93 0.51 -12.57
C VAL A 171 -10.57 1.46 -11.42
N PRO A 172 -10.51 0.96 -10.16
CA PRO A 172 -10.03 1.77 -9.04
C PRO A 172 -8.66 2.39 -9.31
N SER A 173 -8.44 3.63 -8.91
CA SER A 173 -7.18 4.34 -9.18
C SER A 173 -5.96 3.65 -8.55
N SER A 174 -6.14 2.93 -7.46
CA SER A 174 -5.11 2.12 -6.82
C SER A 174 -4.59 0.95 -7.68
N TRP A 175 -5.34 0.53 -8.71
CA TRP A 175 -4.87 -0.50 -9.65
C TRP A 175 -3.86 0.04 -10.67
N ILE A 176 -3.81 1.35 -10.83
CA ILE A 176 -2.98 2.03 -11.84
C ILE A 176 -1.67 2.51 -11.21
N LYS A 177 -1.68 2.78 -9.91
CA LYS A 177 -0.51 3.22 -9.14
C LYS A 177 0.38 2.05 -8.77
#